data_7e7b729fc6ac9f1097a3b9b28dbb0bb9
#
_entry.id   7e7b729fc6ac9f1097a3b9b28dbb0bb9
#
_cell.length_a   1.000
_cell.length_b   1.000
_cell.length_c   1.000
_cell.angle_alpha   90.00
_cell.angle_beta   90.00
_cell.angle_gamma   90.00
#
_symmetry.space_group_name_H-M   'P 1'
#
loop_
_entity.id
_entity.type
_entity.pdbx_description
1 polymer ?
#
loop_
_entity_poly.entity_id
_entity_poly.type
_entity_poly.pdbx_seq_one_letter_code
_entity_poly.pdbx_strand_id
1 'polypeptide(L)'
;SVIGGVLAAGAVTLSSSLIAFGFSSFRFPGRNFLFGLVLATMMLPGAVTMIPVFLIWDRLGQINTLTPLWASNLFGSAFYIFLLRQFYLTLPRELYEAARVDGANYFQIWGRIAAPLTRTAMIVVFIFELKASWTDLVKPLIYL
;
A
#
# COMPACT_ATOMS: atom_id res chain seq x y z
N SER A 1 20.14 3.94 -1.57
CA SER A 1 19.39 3.23 -2.62
C SER A 1 18.83 1.89 -2.16
N VAL A 2 19.67 0.98 -1.61
CA VAL A 2 19.16 -0.30 -1.12
C VAL A 2 18.21 -0.09 0.06
N ILE A 3 18.61 0.74 1.02
CA ILE A 3 17.80 1.05 2.20
C ILE A 3 16.50 1.72 1.76
N GLY A 4 16.57 2.72 0.89
CA GLY A 4 15.39 3.40 0.38
C GLY A 4 14.45 2.47 -0.36
N GLY A 5 14.99 1.59 -1.19
CA GLY A 5 14.19 0.61 -1.93
C GLY A 5 13.50 -0.40 -1.04
N VAL A 6 14.20 -0.94 -0.05
CA VAL A 6 13.62 -1.91 0.90
C VAL A 6 12.54 -1.25 1.75
N LEU A 7 12.79 -0.03 2.26
CA LEU A 7 11.81 0.71 3.05
C LEU A 7 10.58 1.04 2.20
N ALA A 8 10.76 1.49 0.96
CA ALA A 8 9.64 1.79 0.07
C ALA A 8 8.81 0.55 -0.23
N ALA A 9 9.47 -0.57 -0.56
CA ALA A 9 8.78 -1.82 -0.86
C ALA A 9 8.04 -2.36 0.36
N GLY A 10 8.67 -2.34 1.53
CA GLY A 10 8.02 -2.77 2.77
C GLY A 10 6.83 -1.89 3.14
N ALA A 11 7.01 -0.58 3.04
CA ALA A 11 5.95 0.37 3.37
C ALA A 11 4.73 0.20 2.46
N VAL A 12 4.92 0.13 1.14
CA VAL A 12 3.80 -0.02 0.21
C VAL A 12 3.13 -1.37 0.35
N THR A 13 3.88 -2.44 0.58
CA THR A 13 3.32 -3.77 0.74
C THR A 13 2.44 -3.85 1.97
N LEU A 14 2.92 -3.42 3.12
CA LEU A 14 2.16 -3.49 4.37
C LEU A 14 0.96 -2.55 4.35
N SER A 15 1.14 -1.31 3.92
CA SER A 15 0.04 -0.34 3.89
C SER A 15 -1.03 -0.71 2.88
N SER A 16 -0.64 -1.13 1.67
CA SER A 16 -1.60 -1.57 0.65
C SER A 16 -2.35 -2.82 1.08
N SER A 17 -1.66 -3.76 1.72
CA SER A 17 -2.27 -4.98 2.26
C SER A 17 -3.33 -4.66 3.30
N LEU A 18 -3.02 -3.78 4.26
CA LEU A 18 -3.95 -3.40 5.31
C LEU A 18 -5.17 -2.65 4.76
N ILE A 19 -4.93 -1.71 3.84
CA ILE A 19 -6.01 -0.95 3.20
C ILE A 19 -6.90 -1.87 2.36
N ALA A 20 -6.29 -2.77 1.59
CA ALA A 20 -7.02 -3.74 0.78
C ALA A 20 -7.87 -4.67 1.64
N PHE A 21 -7.35 -5.10 2.78
CA PHE A 21 -8.09 -5.91 3.74
C PHE A 21 -9.32 -5.16 4.25
N GLY A 22 -9.17 -3.86 4.57
CA GLY A 22 -10.30 -3.03 5.00
C GLY A 22 -11.38 -2.94 3.94
N PHE A 23 -11.02 -2.73 2.67
CA PHE A 23 -11.98 -2.65 1.59
C PHE A 23 -12.63 -3.99 1.25
N SER A 24 -11.96 -5.11 1.54
CA SER A 24 -12.51 -6.44 1.24
C SER A 24 -13.38 -7.00 2.35
N SER A 25 -13.05 -6.69 3.62
CA SER A 25 -13.64 -7.37 4.78
C SER A 25 -14.67 -6.54 5.52
N PHE A 26 -14.55 -5.22 5.49
CA PHE A 26 -15.46 -4.34 6.21
C PHE A 26 -16.61 -3.89 5.30
N ARG A 27 -17.81 -3.85 5.88
CA ARG A 27 -18.98 -3.30 5.22
C ARG A 27 -19.33 -1.98 5.90
N PHE A 28 -19.00 -0.86 5.23
CA PHE A 28 -19.27 0.47 5.75
C PHE A 28 -19.91 1.33 4.66
N PRO A 29 -20.70 2.36 5.04
CA PRO A 29 -21.31 3.26 4.06
C PRO A 29 -20.22 3.97 3.25
N GLY A 30 -20.41 4.03 1.93
CA GLY A 30 -19.45 4.68 1.05
C GLY A 30 -18.23 3.85 0.69
N ARG A 31 -18.17 2.57 1.08
CA ARG A 31 -17.02 1.71 0.75
C ARG A 31 -16.75 1.67 -0.75
N ASN A 32 -17.78 1.44 -1.54
CA ASN A 32 -17.61 1.36 -3.00
C ASN A 32 -17.22 2.70 -3.59
N PHE A 33 -17.75 3.79 -3.05
CA PHE A 33 -17.37 5.14 -3.48
C PHE A 33 -15.90 5.43 -3.17
N LEU A 34 -15.45 5.14 -1.95
CA LEU A 34 -14.06 5.33 -1.56
C LEU A 34 -13.11 4.46 -2.37
N PHE A 35 -13.48 3.22 -2.60
CA PHE A 35 -12.67 2.33 -3.44
C PHE A 35 -12.60 2.84 -4.88
N GLY A 36 -13.72 3.36 -5.40
CA GLY A 36 -13.75 4.00 -6.70
C GLY A 36 -12.81 5.20 -6.78
N LEU A 37 -12.74 6.02 -5.72
CA LEU A 37 -11.79 7.12 -5.65
C LEU A 37 -10.33 6.61 -5.68
N VAL A 38 -10.04 5.53 -4.95
CA VAL A 38 -8.71 4.91 -4.98
C VAL A 38 -8.36 4.50 -6.41
N LEU A 39 -9.27 3.84 -7.10
CA LEU A 39 -9.05 3.44 -8.49
C LEU A 39 -8.89 4.65 -9.43
N ALA A 40 -9.67 5.70 -9.18
CA ALA A 40 -9.57 6.92 -9.99
C ALA A 40 -8.20 7.59 -9.90
N THR A 41 -7.51 7.46 -8.77
CA THR A 41 -6.15 8.02 -8.62
C THR A 41 -5.15 7.38 -9.57
N MET A 42 -5.42 6.17 -10.06
CA MET A 42 -4.54 5.53 -11.05
C MET A 42 -4.56 6.23 -12.40
N MET A 43 -5.58 7.03 -12.66
CA MET A 43 -5.70 7.81 -13.90
C MET A 43 -4.80 9.04 -13.90
N LEU A 44 -4.31 9.46 -12.74
CA LEU A 44 -3.42 10.63 -12.63
C LEU A 44 -1.99 10.23 -13.01
N PRO A 45 -1.41 10.87 -14.04
CA PRO A 45 0.00 10.62 -14.36
C PRO A 45 0.91 11.05 -13.22
N GLY A 46 1.95 10.26 -12.95
CA GLY A 46 2.93 10.60 -11.92
C GLY A 46 3.59 11.96 -12.14
N ALA A 47 3.78 12.35 -13.39
CA ALA A 47 4.37 13.65 -13.72
C ALA A 47 3.49 14.82 -13.26
N VAL A 48 2.17 14.65 -13.23
CA VAL A 48 1.24 15.71 -12.77
C VAL A 48 1.35 15.93 -11.28
N THR A 49 1.54 14.86 -10.50
CA THR A 49 1.58 14.94 -9.04
C THR A 49 2.98 15.22 -8.49
N MET A 50 4.00 15.17 -9.33
CA MET A 50 5.40 15.26 -8.91
C MET A 50 5.72 16.58 -8.21
N ILE A 51 5.32 17.70 -8.80
CA ILE A 51 5.61 19.04 -8.23
C ILE A 51 4.84 19.29 -6.94
N PRO A 52 3.51 19.04 -6.86
CA PRO A 52 2.78 19.19 -5.60
C PRO A 52 3.35 18.35 -4.45
N VAL A 53 3.73 17.12 -4.72
CA VAL A 53 4.32 16.24 -3.70
C VAL A 53 5.68 16.75 -3.27
N PHE A 54 6.50 17.23 -4.21
CA PHE A 54 7.79 17.83 -3.89
C PHE A 54 7.62 19.01 -2.94
N LEU A 55 6.64 19.88 -3.21
CA LEU A 55 6.38 21.06 -2.37
C LEU A 55 5.94 20.67 -0.97
N ILE A 56 5.17 19.59 -0.83
CA ILE A 56 4.79 19.07 0.49
C ILE A 56 6.03 18.66 1.29
N TRP A 57 6.92 17.89 0.69
CA TRP A 57 8.15 17.44 1.37
C TRP A 57 9.10 18.61 1.68
N ASP A 58 9.14 19.62 0.81
CA ASP A 58 9.92 20.83 1.06
C ASP A 58 9.42 21.58 2.29
N ARG A 59 8.10 21.71 2.43
CA ARG A 59 7.50 22.36 3.60
C ARG A 59 7.75 21.58 4.89
N LEU A 60 7.88 20.26 4.79
CA LEU A 60 8.19 19.40 5.93
C LEU A 60 9.69 19.35 6.25
N GLY A 61 10.52 20.00 5.46
CA GLY A 61 11.96 20.06 5.69
C GLY A 61 12.69 18.77 5.39
N GLN A 62 12.11 17.91 4.53
CA GLN A 62 12.65 16.58 4.24
C GLN A 62 13.40 16.50 2.91
N ILE A 63 13.63 17.62 2.25
CA ILE A 63 14.44 17.64 1.04
C ILE A 63 15.89 17.30 1.41
N ASN A 64 16.55 16.57 0.54
CA ASN A 64 17.91 16.06 0.73
C ASN A 64 18.01 15.00 1.85
N THR A 65 16.92 14.25 2.05
CA THR A 65 16.87 13.08 2.92
C THR A 65 16.29 11.89 2.17
N LEU A 66 16.38 10.70 2.74
CA LEU A 66 15.79 9.49 2.15
C LEU A 66 14.29 9.38 2.43
N THR A 67 13.74 10.19 3.35
CA THR A 67 12.35 10.09 3.77
C THR A 67 11.35 10.19 2.60
N PRO A 68 11.45 11.16 1.65
CA PRO A 68 10.51 11.21 0.54
C PRO A 68 10.53 9.99 -0.36
N LEU A 69 11.63 9.24 -0.37
CA LEU A 69 11.76 8.08 -1.24
C LEU A 69 10.93 6.89 -0.79
N TRP A 70 10.60 6.81 0.51
CA TRP A 70 9.85 5.67 1.04
C TRP A 70 8.61 6.07 1.81
N ALA A 71 8.59 7.22 2.45
CA ALA A 71 7.51 7.55 3.40
C ALA A 71 6.15 7.74 2.72
N SER A 72 6.11 8.24 1.48
CA SER A 72 4.86 8.36 0.74
C SER A 72 4.21 7.00 0.47
N ASN A 73 4.98 5.92 0.48
CA ASN A 73 4.47 4.57 0.30
C ASN A 73 3.72 4.04 1.53
N LEU A 74 3.80 4.75 2.67
CA LEU A 74 3.02 4.39 3.87
C LEU A 74 1.51 4.52 3.65
N PHE A 75 1.08 5.26 2.64
CA PHE A 75 -0.33 5.44 2.33
C PHE A 75 -0.85 4.44 1.29
N GLY A 76 -0.01 3.51 0.88
CA GLY A 76 -0.37 2.48 -0.09
C GLY A 76 -0.29 2.96 -1.53
N SER A 77 -0.59 2.05 -2.43
CA SER A 77 -0.65 2.30 -3.87
C SER A 77 -1.98 1.76 -4.41
N ALA A 78 -2.67 2.55 -5.21
CA ALA A 78 -3.98 2.19 -5.75
C ALA A 78 -3.94 0.85 -6.51
N PHE A 79 -2.90 0.63 -7.33
CA PHE A 79 -2.76 -0.62 -8.08
C PHE A 79 -2.58 -1.82 -7.15
N TYR A 80 -1.72 -1.69 -6.14
CA TYR A 80 -1.46 -2.79 -5.21
C TYR A 80 -2.65 -3.02 -4.27
N ILE A 81 -3.34 -1.97 -3.86
CA ILE A 81 -4.58 -2.09 -3.09
C ILE A 81 -5.61 -2.88 -3.87
N PHE A 82 -5.81 -2.55 -5.15
CA PHE A 82 -6.72 -3.27 -6.02
C PHE A 82 -6.32 -4.74 -6.15
N LEU A 83 -5.05 -4.99 -6.44
CA LEU A 83 -4.53 -6.35 -6.63
C LEU A 83 -4.73 -7.21 -5.38
N LEU A 84 -4.33 -6.70 -4.22
CA LEU A 84 -4.43 -7.44 -2.97
C LEU A 84 -5.88 -7.63 -2.53
N ARG A 85 -6.75 -6.64 -2.79
CA ARG A 85 -8.18 -6.79 -2.52
C ARG A 85 -8.80 -7.94 -3.28
N GLN A 86 -8.39 -8.14 -4.55
CA GLN A 86 -8.89 -9.27 -5.33
C GLN A 86 -8.51 -10.60 -4.68
N PHE A 87 -7.30 -10.72 -4.16
CA PHE A 87 -6.88 -11.92 -3.43
C PHE A 87 -7.65 -12.11 -2.14
N TYR A 88 -7.86 -11.05 -1.36
CA TYR A 88 -8.61 -11.15 -0.10
C TYR A 88 -10.06 -11.54 -0.33
N LEU A 89 -10.67 -11.13 -1.43
CA LEU A 89 -12.06 -11.49 -1.74
C LEU A 89 -12.20 -12.98 -2.08
N THR A 90 -11.12 -13.68 -2.42
CA THR A 90 -11.15 -15.12 -2.69
C THR A 90 -11.10 -15.96 -1.41
N LEU A 91 -10.73 -15.37 -0.28
CA LEU A 91 -10.62 -16.10 0.97
C LEU A 91 -12.01 -16.33 1.58
N PRO A 92 -12.26 -17.54 2.17
CA PRO A 92 -13.55 -17.82 2.80
C PRO A 92 -13.81 -16.88 3.98
N ARG A 93 -15.01 -16.30 4.03
CA ARG A 93 -15.40 -15.43 5.15
C ARG A 93 -15.50 -16.18 6.46
N GLU A 94 -15.78 -17.49 6.38
CA GLU A 94 -15.88 -18.36 7.55
C GLU A 94 -14.61 -18.32 8.39
N LEU A 95 -13.45 -18.17 7.75
CA LEU A 95 -12.17 -18.05 8.48
C LEU A 95 -12.15 -16.81 9.35
N TYR A 96 -12.64 -15.68 8.85
CA TYR A 96 -12.67 -14.43 9.59
C TYR A 96 -13.72 -14.48 10.71
N GLU A 97 -14.88 -15.06 10.43
CA GLU A 97 -15.95 -15.21 11.40
C GLU A 97 -15.52 -16.11 12.56
N ALA A 98 -14.86 -17.25 12.25
CA ALA A 98 -14.33 -18.12 13.27
C ALA A 98 -13.31 -17.42 14.15
N ALA A 99 -12.40 -16.64 13.57
CA ALA A 99 -11.41 -15.89 14.32
C ALA A 99 -12.05 -14.83 15.22
N ARG A 100 -13.12 -14.19 14.75
CA ARG A 100 -13.87 -13.22 15.55
C ARG A 100 -14.54 -13.88 16.75
N VAL A 101 -15.11 -15.06 16.57
CA VAL A 101 -15.69 -15.84 17.65
C VAL A 101 -14.63 -16.18 18.70
N ASP A 102 -13.41 -16.49 18.26
CA ASP A 102 -12.28 -16.78 19.13
C ASP A 102 -11.67 -15.54 19.80
N GLY A 103 -12.26 -14.35 19.58
CA GLY A 103 -11.84 -13.12 20.22
C GLY A 103 -10.80 -12.31 19.46
N ALA A 104 -10.45 -12.67 18.23
CA ALA A 104 -9.47 -11.92 17.45
C ALA A 104 -10.03 -10.57 16.99
N ASN A 105 -9.22 -9.51 17.08
CA ASN A 105 -9.56 -8.24 16.47
C ASN A 105 -9.16 -8.22 14.99
N TYR A 106 -9.53 -7.15 14.26
CA TYR A 106 -9.28 -7.09 12.83
C TYR A 106 -7.79 -7.08 12.46
N PHE A 107 -6.95 -6.44 13.27
CA PHE A 107 -5.50 -6.48 13.05
C PHE A 107 -4.94 -7.90 13.20
N GLN A 108 -5.43 -8.65 14.18
CA GLN A 108 -5.02 -10.03 14.37
C GLN A 108 -5.48 -10.91 13.22
N ILE A 109 -6.69 -10.72 12.71
CA ILE A 109 -7.20 -11.46 11.56
C ILE A 109 -6.34 -11.16 10.34
N TRP A 110 -6.04 -9.89 10.08
CA TRP A 110 -5.17 -9.51 8.98
C TRP A 110 -3.78 -10.13 9.13
N GLY A 111 -3.15 -9.96 10.27
CA GLY A 111 -1.75 -10.38 10.47
C GLY A 111 -1.56 -11.88 10.60
N ARG A 112 -2.56 -12.59 11.14
CA ARG A 112 -2.42 -14.03 11.42
C ARG A 112 -3.12 -14.92 10.42
N ILE A 113 -4.11 -14.43 9.68
CA ILE A 113 -4.91 -15.22 8.75
C ILE A 113 -4.80 -14.68 7.33
N ALA A 114 -5.23 -13.43 7.11
CA ALA A 114 -5.36 -12.90 5.75
C ALA A 114 -4.00 -12.70 5.09
N ALA A 115 -3.06 -12.06 5.76
CA ALA A 115 -1.73 -11.81 5.20
C ALA A 115 -0.95 -13.11 4.92
N PRO A 116 -0.89 -14.09 5.85
CA PRO A 116 -0.22 -15.36 5.55
C PRO A 116 -0.85 -16.13 4.38
N LEU A 117 -2.17 -16.11 4.25
CA LEU A 117 -2.84 -16.80 3.15
C LEU A 117 -2.64 -16.13 1.80
N THR A 118 -2.34 -14.82 1.78
CA THR A 118 -2.04 -14.07 0.56
C THR A 118 -0.54 -13.77 0.42
N ARG A 119 0.28 -14.52 1.13
CA ARG A 119 1.73 -14.30 1.18
C ARG A 119 2.36 -14.19 -0.20
N THR A 120 1.96 -15.03 -1.15
CA THR A 120 2.51 -15.01 -2.51
C THR A 120 2.23 -13.68 -3.19
N ALA A 121 0.99 -13.15 -3.07
CA ALA A 121 0.64 -11.87 -3.65
C ALA A 121 1.42 -10.72 -3.00
N MET A 122 1.60 -10.77 -1.68
CA MET A 122 2.39 -9.76 -0.96
C MET A 122 3.86 -9.77 -1.38
N ILE A 123 4.42 -10.95 -1.60
CA ILE A 123 5.80 -11.09 -2.09
C ILE A 123 5.92 -10.49 -3.49
N VAL A 124 4.96 -10.73 -4.37
CA VAL A 124 4.96 -10.15 -5.72
C VAL A 124 4.91 -8.62 -5.65
N VAL A 125 4.05 -8.06 -4.81
CA VAL A 125 3.97 -6.60 -4.62
C VAL A 125 5.31 -6.05 -4.12
N PHE A 126 5.90 -6.71 -3.14
CA PHE A 126 7.19 -6.30 -2.59
C PHE A 126 8.28 -6.28 -3.66
N ILE A 127 8.35 -7.33 -4.46
CA ILE A 127 9.36 -7.45 -5.53
C ILE A 127 9.13 -6.39 -6.60
N PHE A 128 7.88 -6.15 -7.01
CA PHE A 128 7.57 -5.14 -8.01
C PHE A 128 7.98 -3.74 -7.54
N GLU A 129 7.68 -3.41 -6.30
CA GLU A 129 8.04 -2.10 -5.76
C GLU A 129 9.54 -1.96 -5.55
N LEU A 130 10.19 -3.03 -5.10
CA LEU A 130 11.65 -3.04 -4.95
C LEU A 130 12.33 -2.77 -6.30
N LYS A 131 11.85 -3.42 -7.35
CA LYS A 131 12.37 -3.20 -8.71
C LYS A 131 12.10 -1.77 -9.17
N ALA A 132 10.88 -1.28 -8.95
CA ALA A 132 10.51 0.08 -9.34
C ALA A 132 11.37 1.12 -8.62
N SER A 133 11.60 0.95 -7.32
CA SER A 133 12.45 1.84 -6.55
C SER A 133 13.91 1.76 -6.97
N TRP A 134 14.39 0.57 -7.33
CA TRP A 134 15.76 0.38 -7.79
C TRP A 134 16.02 1.10 -9.11
N THR A 135 15.06 1.06 -10.02
CA THR A 135 15.19 1.65 -11.36
C THR A 135 14.72 3.09 -11.43
N ASP A 136 14.11 3.62 -10.37
CA ASP A 136 13.60 4.99 -10.33
C ASP A 136 14.76 5.97 -10.15
N LEU A 137 14.94 6.84 -11.12
CA LEU A 137 15.94 7.91 -11.09
C LEU A 137 15.33 9.27 -10.78
N VAL A 138 14.03 9.44 -11.02
CA VAL A 138 13.38 10.75 -10.92
C VAL A 138 13.31 11.22 -9.48
N LYS A 139 12.85 10.35 -8.57
CA LYS A 139 12.72 10.72 -7.15
C LYS A 139 14.05 11.09 -6.51
N PRO A 140 15.12 10.28 -6.63
CA PRO A 140 16.43 10.70 -6.10
C PRO A 140 16.94 12.00 -6.69
N LEU A 141 16.73 12.24 -7.97
CA LEU A 141 17.17 13.47 -8.62
C LEU A 141 16.44 14.70 -8.08
N ILE A 142 15.18 14.58 -7.72
CA ILE A 142 14.37 15.70 -7.22
C ILE A 142 14.65 15.94 -5.73
N TYR A 143 14.70 14.90 -4.92
CA TYR A 143 14.74 15.02 -3.46
C TYR A 143 16.16 15.01 -2.88
N LEU A 144 17.13 14.57 -3.63
CA LEU A 144 18.53 14.53 -3.24
C LEU A 144 19.38 15.33 -4.23
#